data_6e37678e72d74a3d5b3351ee4bd51efd
#
_entry.id   6e37678e72d74a3d5b3351ee4bd51efd
#
_cell.length_a   1.000
_cell.length_b   1.000
_cell.length_c   1.000
_cell.angle_alpha   90.00
_cell.angle_beta   90.00
_cell.angle_gamma   90.00
#
_symmetry.space_group_name_H-M   'P 1'
#
loop_
_entity.id
_entity.type
_entity.pdbx_description
1 polymer ?
#
loop_
_entity_poly.entity_id
_entity_poly.type
_entity_poly.pdbx_seq_one_letter_code
_entity_poly.pdbx_strand_id
1 'polypeptide(L)'
;MIKRLLKKRRILEDQSGATLMEFGLVAAPFFLMLLGIMDLGYRGYVDTVSKSVLHKVARDASTGEMTVAEIEQAVTDGLDTLILKNASIDVTTQSYFDFTNIGKPEKLTTDVNGNGTVDPGDCFIDNNGNDIFDTDYGIAGTGGPDDIVSYKIDVNSPRLFPLASMIGLSDTMTVSNSTAVRNQPFGAQVDLVETCVSTLD
;
A
#
# COMPACT_ATOMS: atom_id res chain seq x y z
N MET A 1 21.74 -62.24 -31.64
CA MET A 1 20.59 -61.38 -31.96
C MET A 1 19.42 -61.54 -30.99
N ILE A 2 19.10 -62.71 -30.52
CA ILE A 2 17.99 -63.06 -29.60
C ILE A 2 18.10 -62.38 -28.22
N LYS A 3 19.29 -62.30 -27.62
CA LYS A 3 19.50 -61.61 -26.29
C LYS A 3 19.16 -60.14 -26.26
N ARG A 4 19.26 -59.41 -27.38
CA ARG A 4 18.86 -57.99 -27.47
C ARG A 4 17.34 -57.81 -27.51
N LEU A 5 16.61 -58.73 -28.12
CA LEU A 5 15.17 -58.75 -28.17
C LEU A 5 14.53 -59.06 -26.81
N LEU A 6 15.12 -60.00 -26.05
CA LEU A 6 14.66 -60.33 -24.70
C LEU A 6 14.90 -59.19 -23.71
N LYS A 7 15.98 -58.43 -23.86
CA LYS A 7 16.25 -57.26 -23.02
C LYS A 7 15.24 -56.12 -23.32
N LYS A 8 14.83 -55.95 -24.59
CA LYS A 8 13.83 -54.95 -25.01
C LYS A 8 12.43 -55.29 -24.47
N ARG A 9 12.06 -56.58 -24.47
CA ARG A 9 10.79 -57.08 -23.96
C ARG A 9 10.66 -56.90 -22.42
N ARG A 10 11.72 -57.07 -21.66
CA ARG A 10 11.78 -56.83 -20.23
C ARG A 10 11.59 -55.37 -19.86
N ILE A 11 12.04 -54.44 -20.70
CA ILE A 11 11.84 -52.97 -20.47
C ILE A 11 10.38 -52.57 -20.75
N LEU A 12 9.69 -53.24 -21.67
CA LEU A 12 8.27 -52.97 -21.99
C LEU A 12 7.31 -53.57 -20.95
N GLU A 13 7.74 -54.57 -20.20
CA GLU A 13 6.99 -55.24 -19.13
C GLU A 13 7.33 -54.67 -17.75
N ASP A 14 8.33 -53.79 -17.63
CA ASP A 14 8.76 -53.20 -16.37
C ASP A 14 7.78 -52.04 -16.00
N GLN A 15 6.97 -52.30 -14.98
CA GLN A 15 5.99 -51.37 -14.40
C GLN A 15 6.54 -50.53 -13.24
N SER A 16 7.85 -50.72 -12.87
CA SER A 16 8.46 -50.02 -11.74
C SER A 16 8.49 -48.49 -11.92
N GLY A 17 8.39 -47.98 -13.18
CA GLY A 17 8.23 -46.56 -13.49
C GLY A 17 6.82 -45.99 -13.29
N ALA A 18 5.78 -46.85 -13.24
CA ALA A 18 4.39 -46.38 -13.13
C ALA A 18 4.14 -45.64 -11.81
N THR A 19 4.62 -46.17 -10.71
CA THR A 19 4.51 -45.55 -9.38
C THR A 19 5.19 -44.19 -9.29
N LEU A 20 6.33 -44.00 -9.97
CA LEU A 20 7.02 -42.73 -10.06
C LEU A 20 6.19 -41.69 -10.84
N MET A 21 5.56 -42.11 -11.93
CA MET A 21 4.69 -41.27 -12.74
C MET A 21 3.42 -40.88 -11.98
N GLU A 22 2.80 -41.81 -11.27
CA GLU A 22 1.64 -41.55 -10.41
C GLU A 22 1.99 -40.57 -9.28
N PHE A 23 3.12 -40.79 -8.60
CA PHE A 23 3.61 -39.85 -7.62
C PHE A 23 3.87 -38.47 -8.19
N GLY A 24 4.53 -38.36 -9.32
CA GLY A 24 4.84 -37.07 -9.98
C GLY A 24 3.57 -36.30 -10.35
N LEU A 25 2.52 -37.00 -10.80
CA LEU A 25 1.25 -36.40 -11.16
C LEU A 25 0.51 -35.77 -9.95
N VAL A 26 0.63 -36.40 -8.78
CA VAL A 26 0.03 -35.89 -7.54
C VAL A 26 0.95 -34.88 -6.84
N ALA A 27 2.25 -35.10 -6.87
CA ALA A 27 3.23 -34.25 -6.20
C ALA A 27 3.29 -32.85 -6.82
N ALA A 28 3.20 -32.72 -8.15
CA ALA A 28 3.27 -31.43 -8.84
C ALA A 28 2.18 -30.46 -8.37
N PRO A 29 0.88 -30.78 -8.46
CA PRO A 29 -0.17 -29.89 -7.97
C PRO A 29 -0.11 -29.67 -6.45
N PHE A 30 0.32 -30.67 -5.68
CA PHE A 30 0.49 -30.55 -4.25
C PHE A 30 1.56 -29.51 -3.89
N PHE A 31 2.74 -29.55 -4.52
CA PHE A 31 3.79 -28.55 -4.26
C PHE A 31 3.42 -27.18 -4.77
N LEU A 32 2.74 -27.07 -5.92
CA LEU A 32 2.23 -25.76 -6.39
C LEU A 32 1.26 -25.14 -5.39
N MET A 33 0.35 -25.92 -4.83
CA MET A 33 -0.58 -25.46 -3.80
C MET A 33 0.16 -25.02 -2.52
N LEU A 34 1.12 -25.82 -2.07
CA LEU A 34 1.92 -25.52 -0.87
C LEU A 34 2.72 -24.22 -1.04
N LEU A 35 3.40 -24.05 -2.16
CA LEU A 35 4.15 -22.83 -2.47
C LEU A 35 3.23 -21.61 -2.59
N GLY A 36 2.04 -21.78 -3.18
CA GLY A 36 1.02 -20.72 -3.25
C GLY A 36 0.51 -20.29 -1.87
N ILE A 37 0.28 -21.24 -0.97
CA ILE A 37 -0.10 -20.95 0.43
C ILE A 37 1.02 -20.19 1.16
N MET A 38 2.28 -20.58 0.94
CA MET A 38 3.43 -19.87 1.53
C MET A 38 3.57 -18.44 1.01
N ASP A 39 3.34 -18.18 -0.29
CA ASP A 39 3.37 -16.84 -0.86
C ASP A 39 2.27 -15.95 -0.29
N LEU A 40 1.04 -16.49 -0.16
CA LEU A 40 -0.08 -15.78 0.49
C LEU A 40 0.19 -15.52 1.97
N GLY A 41 0.79 -16.47 2.68
CA GLY A 41 1.20 -16.32 4.08
C GLY A 41 2.25 -15.22 4.25
N TYR A 42 3.22 -15.15 3.36
CA TYR A 42 4.22 -14.08 3.35
C TYR A 42 3.59 -12.71 3.09
N ARG A 43 2.64 -12.60 2.16
CA ARG A 43 1.89 -11.36 1.93
C ARG A 43 1.14 -10.91 3.20
N GLY A 44 0.45 -11.83 3.88
CA GLY A 44 -0.23 -11.54 5.15
C GLY A 44 0.74 -11.12 6.27
N TYR A 45 1.93 -11.71 6.30
CA TYR A 45 2.99 -11.32 7.22
C TYR A 45 3.46 -9.88 6.94
N VAL A 46 3.79 -9.54 5.69
CA VAL A 46 4.21 -8.18 5.30
C VAL A 46 3.12 -7.17 5.63
N ASP A 47 1.85 -7.47 5.35
CA ASP A 47 0.71 -6.60 5.69
C ASP A 47 0.63 -6.32 7.20
N THR A 48 0.72 -7.36 8.02
CA THR A 48 0.63 -7.24 9.49
C THR A 48 1.79 -6.45 10.07
N VAL A 49 3.01 -6.74 9.62
CA VAL A 49 4.22 -6.06 10.10
C VAL A 49 4.20 -4.59 9.68
N SER A 50 3.83 -4.30 8.43
CA SER A 50 3.71 -2.94 7.91
C SER A 50 2.71 -2.11 8.71
N LYS A 51 1.54 -2.66 9.03
CA LYS A 51 0.56 -2.01 9.91
C LYS A 51 1.13 -1.72 11.29
N SER A 52 1.82 -2.69 11.87
CA SER A 52 2.39 -2.55 13.22
C SER A 52 3.44 -1.44 13.28
N VAL A 53 4.37 -1.40 12.32
CA VAL A 53 5.39 -0.36 12.23
C VAL A 53 4.74 1.00 11.99
N LEU A 54 3.80 1.08 11.04
CA LEU A 54 3.10 2.32 10.72
C LEU A 54 2.38 2.91 11.93
N HIS A 55 1.62 2.10 12.68
CA HIS A 55 0.92 2.56 13.88
C HIS A 55 1.87 3.03 14.98
N LYS A 56 3.01 2.37 15.14
CA LYS A 56 4.03 2.79 16.10
C LYS A 56 4.61 4.16 15.72
N VAL A 57 5.08 4.29 14.47
CA VAL A 57 5.68 5.53 13.97
C VAL A 57 4.68 6.69 13.98
N ALA A 58 3.43 6.45 13.53
CA ALA A 58 2.38 7.47 13.56
C ALA A 58 2.07 7.98 14.98
N ARG A 59 2.10 7.08 15.98
CA ARG A 59 1.94 7.48 17.38
C ARG A 59 3.13 8.31 17.88
N ASP A 60 4.35 7.89 17.57
CA ASP A 60 5.55 8.60 17.97
C ASP A 60 5.59 10.00 17.31
N ALA A 61 5.21 10.09 16.03
CA ALA A 61 5.13 11.34 15.27
C ALA A 61 4.02 12.28 15.74
N SER A 62 2.96 11.77 16.38
CA SER A 62 1.84 12.61 16.86
C SER A 62 2.22 13.62 17.95
N THR A 63 3.41 13.52 18.51
CA THR A 63 3.98 14.51 19.43
C THR A 63 4.40 15.81 18.72
N GLY A 64 4.51 15.79 17.39
CA GLY A 64 4.93 16.92 16.56
C GLY A 64 6.45 17.16 16.52
N GLU A 65 7.24 16.27 17.11
CA GLU A 65 8.71 16.41 17.16
C GLU A 65 9.43 15.80 15.94
N MET A 66 8.75 14.90 15.19
CA MET A 66 9.35 14.21 14.04
C MET A 66 9.12 14.97 12.74
N THR A 67 10.17 15.10 11.95
CA THR A 67 10.11 15.56 10.56
C THR A 67 9.65 14.44 9.63
N VAL A 68 9.18 14.79 8.41
CA VAL A 68 8.79 13.81 7.39
C VAL A 68 9.93 12.82 7.09
N ALA A 69 11.17 13.31 6.97
CA ALA A 69 12.32 12.46 6.70
C ALA A 69 12.63 11.47 7.84
N GLU A 70 12.45 11.87 9.10
CA GLU A 70 12.60 10.98 10.26
C GLU A 70 11.49 9.93 10.30
N ILE A 71 10.27 10.27 9.89
CA ILE A 71 9.15 9.34 9.77
C ILE A 71 9.43 8.29 8.69
N GLU A 72 9.87 8.73 7.50
CA GLU A 72 10.25 7.84 6.41
C GLU A 72 11.38 6.89 6.82
N GLN A 73 12.39 7.41 7.50
CA GLN A 73 13.49 6.60 8.01
C GLN A 73 13.02 5.60 9.06
N ALA A 74 12.22 6.02 10.04
CA ALA A 74 11.71 5.14 11.09
C ALA A 74 10.85 3.99 10.54
N VAL A 75 10.05 4.26 9.51
CA VAL A 75 9.27 3.23 8.80
C VAL A 75 10.21 2.27 8.07
N THR A 76 11.17 2.80 7.33
CA THR A 76 12.14 2.01 6.57
C THR A 76 12.97 1.11 7.48
N ASP A 77 13.54 1.67 8.54
CA ASP A 77 14.34 0.93 9.53
C ASP A 77 13.50 -0.16 10.24
N GLY A 78 12.23 0.14 10.52
CA GLY A 78 11.30 -0.82 11.12
C GLY A 78 10.95 -1.99 10.23
N LEU A 79 11.03 -1.84 8.91
CA LEU A 79 10.66 -2.85 7.92
C LEU A 79 11.87 -3.57 7.31
N ASP A 80 13.04 -2.93 7.21
CA ASP A 80 14.20 -3.45 6.47
C ASP A 80 14.68 -4.83 6.96
N THR A 81 14.57 -5.09 8.25
CA THR A 81 14.96 -6.39 8.85
C THR A 81 13.88 -7.46 8.77
N LEU A 82 12.63 -7.08 8.45
CA LEU A 82 11.45 -7.93 8.57
C LEU A 82 10.88 -8.36 7.22
N ILE A 83 11.25 -7.67 6.14
CA ILE A 83 10.82 -7.98 4.78
C ILE A 83 12.00 -8.40 3.90
N LEU A 84 11.69 -9.03 2.76
CA LEU A 84 12.72 -9.45 1.82
C LEU A 84 13.53 -8.26 1.29
N LYS A 85 14.83 -8.47 1.12
CA LYS A 85 15.71 -7.50 0.44
C LYS A 85 15.18 -7.20 -0.95
N ASN A 86 15.38 -5.96 -1.40
CA ASN A 86 14.86 -5.39 -2.65
C ASN A 86 13.37 -5.04 -2.64
N ALA A 87 12.74 -4.91 -1.48
CA ALA A 87 11.46 -4.22 -1.37
C ALA A 87 11.68 -2.70 -1.48
N SER A 88 10.80 -1.99 -2.18
CA SER A 88 10.70 -0.53 -2.07
C SER A 88 9.59 -0.17 -1.08
N ILE A 89 9.84 0.86 -0.30
CA ILE A 89 8.92 1.38 0.70
C ILE A 89 8.68 2.84 0.37
N ASP A 90 7.46 3.16 0.01
CA ASP A 90 7.04 4.53 -0.27
C ASP A 90 6.16 5.01 0.90
N VAL A 91 6.54 6.11 1.52
CA VAL A 91 5.81 6.71 2.64
C VAL A 91 5.20 8.03 2.20
N THR A 92 3.91 8.20 2.43
CA THR A 92 3.20 9.45 2.16
C THR A 92 2.62 9.97 3.47
N THR A 93 2.90 11.24 3.78
CA THR A 93 2.40 11.93 4.97
C THR A 93 1.64 13.17 4.53
N GLN A 94 0.35 13.25 4.92
CA GLN A 94 -0.52 14.38 4.60
C GLN A 94 -1.29 14.80 5.84
N SER A 95 -1.40 16.10 6.07
CA SER A 95 -2.21 16.66 7.16
C SER A 95 -3.56 17.17 6.64
N TYR A 96 -4.57 17.06 7.51
CA TYR A 96 -5.94 17.45 7.26
C TYR A 96 -6.50 18.17 8.50
N PHE A 97 -7.47 19.03 8.30
CA PHE A 97 -8.14 19.72 9.40
C PHE A 97 -8.98 18.77 10.29
N ASP A 98 -9.63 17.77 9.68
CA ASP A 98 -10.55 16.84 10.36
C ASP A 98 -10.48 15.43 9.77
N PHE A 99 -10.76 14.40 10.58
CA PHE A 99 -10.82 12.98 10.13
C PHE A 99 -11.84 12.75 9.01
N THR A 100 -12.94 13.50 9.01
CA THR A 100 -14.01 13.31 8.01
C THR A 100 -13.60 13.76 6.63
N ASN A 101 -12.51 14.50 6.54
CA ASN A 101 -12.07 15.20 5.34
C ASN A 101 -10.90 14.47 4.62
N ILE A 102 -10.38 13.40 5.20
CA ILE A 102 -9.27 12.62 4.60
C ILE A 102 -9.67 12.11 3.21
N GLY A 103 -8.89 12.47 2.19
CA GLY A 103 -9.10 12.06 0.80
C GLY A 103 -10.39 12.63 0.17
N LYS A 104 -10.90 13.74 0.69
CA LYS A 104 -12.08 14.41 0.14
C LYS A 104 -11.74 15.75 -0.50
N PRO A 105 -12.59 16.21 -1.45
CA PRO A 105 -12.48 17.55 -1.99
C PRO A 105 -12.78 18.61 -0.94
N GLU A 106 -12.31 19.80 -1.18
CA GLU A 106 -12.67 20.99 -0.45
C GLU A 106 -14.18 21.24 -0.52
N LYS A 107 -14.69 21.91 0.50
CA LYS A 107 -16.14 22.12 0.60
C LYS A 107 -16.56 23.34 -0.19
N LEU A 108 -17.33 23.14 -1.24
CA LEU A 108 -18.02 24.21 -1.95
C LEU A 108 -19.06 24.86 -1.03
N THR A 109 -18.96 26.18 -0.83
CA THR A 109 -19.83 26.97 0.02
C THR A 109 -20.86 27.72 -0.78
N THR A 110 -20.47 28.24 -1.97
CA THR A 110 -21.34 28.90 -2.91
C THR A 110 -21.16 28.28 -4.28
N ASP A 111 -22.23 27.81 -4.88
CA ASP A 111 -22.31 27.26 -6.23
C ASP A 111 -23.34 28.12 -6.99
N VAL A 112 -22.84 29.04 -7.81
CA VAL A 112 -23.66 30.07 -8.47
C VAL A 112 -24.60 29.45 -9.49
N ASN A 113 -24.22 28.42 -10.18
CA ASN A 113 -25.00 27.76 -11.23
C ASN A 113 -25.65 26.45 -10.80
N GLY A 114 -25.31 25.92 -9.60
CA GLY A 114 -25.89 24.72 -9.02
C GLY A 114 -25.47 23.42 -9.70
N ASN A 115 -24.31 23.40 -10.35
CA ASN A 115 -23.83 22.24 -11.12
C ASN A 115 -22.94 21.28 -10.30
N GLY A 116 -22.52 21.67 -9.08
CA GLY A 116 -21.66 20.86 -8.19
C GLY A 116 -20.19 20.78 -8.61
N THR A 117 -19.77 21.60 -9.57
CA THR A 117 -18.37 21.77 -10.00
C THR A 117 -17.93 23.20 -9.71
N VAL A 118 -16.63 23.41 -9.52
CA VAL A 118 -16.08 24.71 -9.20
C VAL A 118 -15.86 25.51 -10.48
N ASP A 119 -16.58 26.65 -10.57
CA ASP A 119 -16.56 27.56 -11.70
C ASP A 119 -16.20 29.00 -11.24
N PRO A 120 -15.89 29.91 -12.18
CA PRO A 120 -15.67 31.31 -11.84
C PRO A 120 -16.90 31.95 -11.14
N GLY A 121 -16.68 32.50 -9.96
CA GLY A 121 -17.68 33.06 -9.08
C GLY A 121 -18.14 32.16 -7.94
N ASP A 122 -17.78 30.88 -7.97
CA ASP A 122 -18.04 29.95 -6.87
C ASP A 122 -17.05 30.16 -5.70
N CYS A 123 -17.49 29.83 -4.49
CA CYS A 123 -16.65 29.92 -3.30
C CYS A 123 -16.54 28.57 -2.61
N PHE A 124 -15.39 28.30 -2.03
CA PHE A 124 -15.09 27.08 -1.31
C PHE A 124 -14.27 27.36 -0.04
N ILE A 125 -14.23 26.40 0.88
CA ILE A 125 -13.34 26.45 2.05
C ILE A 125 -11.96 26.01 1.58
N ASP A 126 -11.02 26.94 1.49
CA ASP A 126 -9.62 26.64 1.20
C ASP A 126 -8.95 26.13 2.47
N ASN A 127 -8.68 24.82 2.51
CA ASN A 127 -8.16 24.14 3.70
C ASN A 127 -6.63 24.18 3.76
N ASN A 128 -5.97 24.38 2.63
CA ASN A 128 -4.50 24.37 2.54
C ASN A 128 -3.89 25.73 2.23
N GLY A 129 -4.72 26.76 1.98
CA GLY A 129 -4.29 28.14 1.78
C GLY A 129 -3.59 28.38 0.44
N ASN A 130 -3.95 27.63 -0.60
CA ASN A 130 -3.32 27.73 -1.93
C ASN A 130 -4.17 28.51 -2.95
N ASP A 131 -5.37 28.95 -2.58
CA ASP A 131 -6.38 29.66 -3.41
C ASP A 131 -6.86 28.83 -4.62
N ILE A 132 -6.67 27.51 -4.62
CA ILE A 132 -7.08 26.59 -5.68
C ILE A 132 -7.98 25.52 -5.08
N PHE A 133 -9.10 25.21 -5.73
CA PHE A 133 -9.95 24.11 -5.28
C PHE A 133 -9.28 22.75 -5.49
N ASP A 134 -9.12 22.01 -4.42
CA ASP A 134 -8.50 20.70 -4.42
C ASP A 134 -9.52 19.56 -4.27
N THR A 135 -9.35 18.50 -5.05
CA THR A 135 -10.14 17.27 -4.92
C THR A 135 -9.67 16.37 -3.77
N ASP A 136 -8.45 16.60 -3.29
CA ASP A 136 -7.88 16.08 -2.04
C ASP A 136 -6.95 17.18 -1.49
N TYR A 137 -7.42 17.89 -0.48
CA TYR A 137 -6.71 19.05 0.06
C TYR A 137 -5.66 18.70 1.13
N GLY A 138 -5.28 17.43 1.24
CA GLY A 138 -4.21 17.02 2.14
C GLY A 138 -2.92 17.79 1.90
N ILE A 139 -2.44 18.50 2.91
CA ILE A 139 -1.18 19.23 2.87
C ILE A 139 -0.05 18.24 3.12
N ALA A 140 0.94 18.19 2.23
CA ALA A 140 2.12 17.34 2.44
C ALA A 140 2.88 17.77 3.70
N GLY A 141 3.12 16.84 4.61
CA GLY A 141 3.84 17.10 5.85
C GLY A 141 3.13 16.59 7.10
N THR A 142 3.69 16.95 8.24
CA THR A 142 3.22 16.52 9.58
C THR A 142 2.15 17.42 10.19
N GLY A 143 1.74 18.47 9.47
CA GLY A 143 0.72 19.42 9.96
C GLY A 143 1.13 20.20 11.19
N GLY A 144 0.17 20.93 11.75
CA GLY A 144 0.28 21.70 12.96
C GLY A 144 -0.37 21.04 14.19
N PRO A 145 -0.49 21.82 15.28
CA PRO A 145 -1.22 21.38 16.46
C PRO A 145 -2.69 21.06 16.14
N ASP A 146 -3.18 19.95 16.69
CA ASP A 146 -4.56 19.48 16.56
C ASP A 146 -4.97 19.01 15.14
N ASP A 147 -4.07 19.10 14.13
CA ASP A 147 -4.29 18.56 12.80
C ASP A 147 -4.35 17.03 12.82
N ILE A 148 -5.07 16.49 11.84
CA ILE A 148 -5.10 15.05 11.59
C ILE A 148 -4.03 14.72 10.56
N VAL A 149 -3.09 13.85 10.91
CA VAL A 149 -2.08 13.41 9.97
C VAL A 149 -2.37 12.00 9.51
N SER A 150 -2.52 11.88 8.20
CA SER A 150 -2.67 10.59 7.48
C SER A 150 -1.31 10.10 7.04
N TYR A 151 -0.93 8.94 7.49
CA TYR A 151 0.28 8.23 7.10
C TYR A 151 -0.12 7.06 6.20
N LYS A 152 0.44 7.00 5.01
CA LYS A 152 0.25 5.90 4.08
C LYS A 152 1.60 5.30 3.73
N ILE A 153 1.67 3.97 3.71
CA ILE A 153 2.84 3.24 3.21
C ILE A 153 2.42 2.29 2.10
N ASP A 154 3.21 2.27 1.05
CA ASP A 154 3.13 1.32 -0.05
C ASP A 154 4.42 0.50 -0.07
N VAL A 155 4.31 -0.79 0.26
CA VAL A 155 5.43 -1.74 0.27
C VAL A 155 5.35 -2.56 -0.99
N ASN A 156 6.31 -2.38 -1.89
CA ASN A 156 6.47 -3.19 -3.10
C ASN A 156 7.58 -4.21 -2.87
N SER A 157 7.22 -5.46 -2.75
CA SER A 157 8.14 -6.55 -2.45
C SER A 157 8.10 -7.63 -3.53
N PRO A 158 9.25 -8.27 -3.85
CA PRO A 158 9.22 -9.47 -4.68
C PRO A 158 8.44 -10.57 -3.98
N ARG A 159 7.77 -11.42 -4.76
CA ARG A 159 7.13 -12.62 -4.22
C ARG A 159 8.16 -13.63 -3.76
N LEU A 160 7.80 -14.44 -2.78
CA LEU A 160 8.65 -15.53 -2.28
C LEU A 160 8.97 -16.54 -3.37
N PHE A 161 7.98 -16.86 -4.20
CA PHE A 161 8.09 -17.81 -5.29
C PHE A 161 7.56 -17.21 -6.60
N PRO A 162 8.28 -17.35 -7.72
CA PRO A 162 7.88 -16.79 -9.03
C PRO A 162 6.78 -17.62 -9.71
N LEU A 163 5.86 -18.22 -8.94
CA LEU A 163 4.76 -19.03 -9.47
C LEU A 163 3.71 -18.15 -10.15
N ALA A 164 3.60 -16.91 -9.73
CA ALA A 164 2.63 -15.95 -10.24
C ALA A 164 2.88 -15.64 -11.73
N SER A 165 4.13 -15.55 -12.16
CA SER A 165 4.51 -15.34 -13.56
C SER A 165 4.12 -16.52 -14.48
N MET A 166 4.06 -17.73 -13.93
CA MET A 166 3.60 -18.92 -14.70
C MET A 166 2.13 -18.82 -15.13
N ILE A 167 1.32 -18.04 -14.41
CA ILE A 167 -0.10 -17.78 -14.69
C ILE A 167 -0.37 -16.34 -15.15
N GLY A 168 0.69 -15.60 -15.55
CA GLY A 168 0.59 -14.25 -16.09
C GLY A 168 0.36 -13.14 -15.05
N LEU A 169 0.59 -13.40 -13.77
CA LEU A 169 0.55 -12.40 -12.71
C LEU A 169 1.96 -11.81 -12.47
N SER A 170 2.01 -10.64 -11.81
CA SER A 170 3.27 -9.96 -11.47
C SER A 170 4.10 -10.76 -10.47
N ASP A 171 5.43 -10.74 -10.66
CA ASP A 171 6.42 -11.30 -9.72
C ASP A 171 6.62 -10.42 -8.47
N THR A 172 6.03 -9.22 -8.46
CA THR A 172 5.99 -8.32 -7.31
C THR A 172 4.61 -8.30 -6.69
N MET A 173 4.55 -8.04 -5.40
CA MET A 173 3.33 -7.77 -4.67
C MET A 173 3.40 -6.37 -4.06
N THR A 174 2.28 -5.67 -4.04
CA THR A 174 2.13 -4.39 -3.35
C THR A 174 1.22 -4.60 -2.14
N VAL A 175 1.66 -4.07 -1.01
CA VAL A 175 0.88 -4.00 0.23
C VAL A 175 0.76 -2.54 0.62
N SER A 176 -0.47 -2.03 0.65
CA SER A 176 -0.78 -0.65 1.01
C SER A 176 -1.47 -0.59 2.36
N ASN A 177 -0.95 0.22 3.26
CA ASN A 177 -1.53 0.43 4.57
C ASN A 177 -1.59 1.93 4.88
N SER A 178 -2.64 2.34 5.58
CA SER A 178 -2.79 3.73 6.04
C SER A 178 -3.29 3.77 7.47
N THR A 179 -2.91 4.85 8.17
CA THR A 179 -3.42 5.19 9.49
C THR A 179 -3.51 6.70 9.61
N ALA A 180 -4.39 7.19 10.44
CA ALA A 180 -4.50 8.61 10.72
C ALA A 180 -4.51 8.84 12.23
N VAL A 181 -3.78 9.86 12.68
CA VAL A 181 -3.63 10.21 14.08
C VAL A 181 -3.77 11.72 14.22
N ARG A 182 -4.41 12.18 15.29
CA ARG A 182 -4.47 13.59 15.63
C ARG A 182 -3.18 13.99 16.33
N ASN A 183 -2.57 15.09 15.92
CA ASN A 183 -1.44 15.69 16.61
C ASN A 183 -1.86 16.21 17.99
N GLN A 184 -0.92 16.22 18.93
CA GLN A 184 -1.19 16.75 20.25
C GLN A 184 -1.46 18.27 20.19
N PRO A 185 -2.44 18.78 20.94
CA PRO A 185 -2.81 20.19 20.92
C PRO A 185 -1.83 21.02 21.76
N PHE A 186 -0.65 21.31 21.20
CA PHE A 186 0.33 22.21 21.85
C PHE A 186 0.20 23.67 21.37
N GLY A 187 -0.83 23.96 20.55
CA GLY A 187 -1.19 25.26 20.02
C GLY A 187 -2.62 25.28 19.50
N ALA A 188 -3.05 26.38 18.91
CA ALA A 188 -4.33 26.46 18.21
C ALA A 188 -4.16 25.96 16.77
N GLN A 189 -5.16 25.25 16.26
CA GLN A 189 -5.25 24.90 14.84
C GLN A 189 -5.49 26.18 14.02
N VAL A 190 -5.00 26.22 12.80
CA VAL A 190 -5.19 27.37 11.90
C VAL A 190 -6.67 27.41 11.45
N ASP A 191 -7.28 28.61 11.50
CA ASP A 191 -8.66 28.78 11.03
C ASP A 191 -8.75 28.60 9.52
N LEU A 192 -9.82 27.94 9.08
CA LEU A 192 -10.12 27.75 7.66
C LEU A 192 -10.60 29.06 7.02
N VAL A 193 -10.17 29.32 5.80
CA VAL A 193 -10.52 30.54 5.04
C VAL A 193 -11.42 30.18 3.88
N GLU A 194 -12.47 31.00 3.64
CA GLU A 194 -13.28 30.90 2.47
C GLU A 194 -12.62 31.68 1.32
N THR A 195 -12.44 31.02 0.19
CA THR A 195 -11.86 31.61 -1.02
C THR A 195 -12.85 31.48 -2.18
N CYS A 196 -12.93 32.52 -3.06
CA CYS A 196 -13.76 32.49 -4.22
C CYS A 196 -12.94 32.51 -5.51
N VAL A 197 -13.34 31.68 -6.47
CA VAL A 197 -12.73 31.68 -7.79
C VAL A 197 -13.02 32.99 -8.50
N SER A 198 -11.98 33.74 -8.86
CA SER A 198 -12.16 35.04 -9.54
C SER A 198 -12.89 34.86 -10.87
N THR A 199 -13.93 35.65 -11.08
CA THR A 199 -14.51 35.82 -12.40
C THR A 199 -13.50 36.60 -13.25
N LEU A 200 -12.88 35.91 -14.22
CA LEU A 200 -12.04 36.60 -15.21
C LEU A 200 -12.95 37.56 -15.99
N ASP A 201 -12.68 38.86 -15.88
CA ASP A 201 -13.26 39.91 -16.72
C ASP A 201 -12.86 39.73 -18.20
#